data_7fe70ade3cf022d1e4a42d05f8e04631
#
_entry.id   7fe70ade3cf022d1e4a42d05f8e04631
#
_cell.length_a   1.000
_cell.length_b   1.000
_cell.length_c   1.000
_cell.angle_alpha   90.00
_cell.angle_beta   90.00
_cell.angle_gamma   90.00
#
_symmetry.space_group_name_H-M   'P 1'
#
loop_
_entity.id
_entity.type
_entity.pdbx_description
1 polymer ?
#
loop_
_entity_poly.entity_id
_entity_poly.type
_entity_poly.pdbx_seq_one_letter_code
_entity_poly.pdbx_strand_id
1 'polypeptide(L)'
;MRPVLKAGLRAVWRDRDTLQIGVDPRRAVALSGMGDAGRVISLLDGSRDWAEVVAAAKDAGISVKTVQRVLGLLAGAGALSDLPLATLNALTPVTRGRIGTELATASLTYGDSDGGARTLARRRLAFVRVHGAGRIGAGVAGLLAAAGVGQVVCRDGGLAGPQDLSPAGLGLADLDLPRADGVVRVISRIAPDVQTADRGERPDLAVLTEPGQPEQAAELTRAGIAHLAVAGAEGVAVVGPLVRPGRSACLRCLDLARSERDPAWPLILAQLAGAGDGARDGSCDTVLAATVAAQAAVQVLAFLDTGRPGRAVSDGA
;
A
#
# COMPACT_ATOMS: atom_id res chain seq x y z
N MET A 1 -22.62 -14.22 -8.33
CA MET A 1 -21.37 -13.66 -8.88
C MET A 1 -21.74 -12.76 -10.05
N ARG A 2 -21.34 -11.50 -9.99
CA ARG A 2 -21.53 -10.50 -11.06
C ARG A 2 -20.17 -10.25 -11.73
N PRO A 3 -19.85 -10.99 -12.80
CA PRO A 3 -18.53 -10.97 -13.39
C PRO A 3 -18.21 -9.59 -14.00
N VAL A 4 -17.03 -9.10 -13.67
CA VAL A 4 -16.45 -7.90 -14.26
C VAL A 4 -15.02 -8.21 -14.71
N LEU A 5 -14.61 -7.70 -15.85
CA LEU A 5 -13.21 -7.77 -16.24
C LEU A 5 -12.39 -6.96 -15.22
N LYS A 6 -11.31 -7.54 -14.68
CA LYS A 6 -10.45 -6.86 -13.70
C LYS A 6 -10.03 -5.49 -14.22
N ALA A 7 -10.28 -4.46 -13.41
CA ALA A 7 -9.86 -3.11 -13.75
C ALA A 7 -8.33 -3.08 -13.94
N GLY A 8 -7.88 -2.38 -14.98
CA GLY A 8 -6.47 -2.36 -15.39
C GLY A 8 -6.08 -3.40 -16.45
N LEU A 9 -6.88 -4.44 -16.68
CA LEU A 9 -6.69 -5.30 -17.84
C LEU A 9 -7.30 -4.65 -19.08
N ARG A 10 -6.50 -4.47 -20.12
CA ARG A 10 -6.95 -3.91 -21.39
C ARG A 10 -7.30 -5.03 -22.35
N ALA A 11 -8.42 -4.86 -23.09
CA ALA A 11 -8.76 -5.67 -24.24
C ALA A 11 -8.16 -5.03 -25.50
N VAL A 12 -7.32 -5.74 -26.21
CA VAL A 12 -6.63 -5.26 -27.42
C VAL A 12 -6.71 -6.31 -28.53
N TRP A 13 -6.99 -5.91 -29.75
CA TRP A 13 -7.00 -6.81 -30.89
C TRP A 13 -5.57 -7.04 -31.38
N ARG A 14 -5.17 -8.30 -31.51
CA ARG A 14 -3.90 -8.72 -32.13
C ARG A 14 -4.03 -8.81 -33.64
N ASP A 15 -5.18 -9.27 -34.08
CA ASP A 15 -5.60 -9.41 -35.46
C ASP A 15 -7.14 -9.39 -35.54
N ARG A 16 -7.71 -9.71 -36.70
CA ARG A 16 -9.17 -9.67 -36.93
C ARG A 16 -9.96 -10.69 -36.12
N ASP A 17 -9.31 -11.74 -35.60
CA ASP A 17 -9.95 -12.88 -34.96
C ASP A 17 -9.38 -13.21 -33.55
N THR A 18 -8.36 -12.48 -33.14
CA THR A 18 -7.72 -12.72 -31.86
C THR A 18 -7.79 -11.47 -30.97
N LEU A 19 -8.56 -11.55 -29.88
CA LEU A 19 -8.62 -10.53 -28.85
C LEU A 19 -7.72 -10.94 -27.69
N GLN A 20 -6.82 -10.05 -27.27
CA GLN A 20 -5.96 -10.25 -26.11
C GLN A 20 -6.45 -9.40 -24.93
N ILE A 21 -6.52 -10.01 -23.76
CA ILE A 21 -6.81 -9.36 -22.48
C ILE A 21 -5.52 -9.27 -21.67
N GLY A 22 -5.14 -8.03 -21.31
CA GLY A 22 -3.86 -7.75 -20.64
C GLY A 22 -2.67 -7.69 -21.60
N VAL A 23 -1.66 -6.92 -21.22
CA VAL A 23 -0.44 -6.73 -22.03
C VAL A 23 0.80 -7.36 -21.38
N ASP A 24 0.77 -7.62 -20.06
CA ASP A 24 1.84 -8.33 -19.35
C ASP A 24 1.83 -9.82 -19.77
N PRO A 25 2.92 -10.36 -20.36
CA PRO A 25 2.97 -11.76 -20.82
C PRO A 25 2.63 -12.79 -19.73
N ARG A 26 2.87 -12.46 -18.47
CA ARG A 26 2.57 -13.36 -17.33
C ARG A 26 1.08 -13.50 -17.04
N ARG A 27 0.24 -12.61 -17.58
CA ARG A 27 -1.20 -12.52 -17.30
C ARG A 27 -2.06 -12.39 -18.55
N ALA A 28 -1.43 -12.17 -19.69
CA ALA A 28 -2.13 -11.98 -20.95
C ALA A 28 -2.88 -13.25 -21.37
N VAL A 29 -4.12 -13.10 -21.81
CA VAL A 29 -4.97 -14.17 -22.33
C VAL A 29 -5.33 -13.84 -23.77
N ALA A 30 -5.04 -14.73 -24.71
CA ALA A 30 -5.44 -14.60 -26.11
C ALA A 30 -6.71 -15.42 -26.36
N LEU A 31 -7.75 -14.77 -26.86
CA LEU A 31 -9.02 -15.34 -27.24
C LEU A 31 -9.06 -15.42 -28.78
N SER A 32 -8.55 -16.53 -29.33
CA SER A 32 -8.46 -16.75 -30.79
C SER A 32 -9.67 -17.54 -31.32
N GLY A 33 -10.08 -17.25 -32.54
CA GLY A 33 -11.22 -17.90 -33.18
C GLY A 33 -12.57 -17.55 -32.54
N MET A 34 -12.63 -16.37 -31.91
CA MET A 34 -13.82 -15.91 -31.17
C MET A 34 -14.12 -14.45 -31.49
N GLY A 35 -14.55 -14.19 -32.73
CA GLY A 35 -14.84 -12.84 -33.25
C GLY A 35 -15.84 -12.06 -32.36
N ASP A 36 -16.73 -12.77 -31.64
CA ASP A 36 -17.68 -12.16 -30.71
C ASP A 36 -17.11 -11.94 -29.30
N ALA A 37 -15.84 -12.27 -29.02
CA ALA A 37 -15.27 -12.14 -27.68
C ALA A 37 -15.36 -10.71 -27.14
N GLY A 38 -15.11 -9.70 -27.98
CA GLY A 38 -15.25 -8.30 -27.60
C GLY A 38 -16.65 -7.93 -27.16
N ARG A 39 -17.69 -8.49 -27.82
CA ARG A 39 -19.11 -8.27 -27.46
C ARG A 39 -19.45 -8.96 -26.14
N VAL A 40 -18.91 -10.15 -25.87
CA VAL A 40 -19.08 -10.82 -24.56
C VAL A 40 -18.42 -9.99 -23.46
N ILE A 41 -17.20 -9.50 -23.70
CA ILE A 41 -16.46 -8.70 -22.70
C ILE A 41 -17.19 -7.39 -22.35
N SER A 42 -17.86 -6.76 -23.34
CA SER A 42 -18.64 -5.55 -23.06
C SER A 42 -19.86 -5.78 -22.16
N LEU A 43 -20.28 -7.02 -21.97
CA LEU A 43 -21.35 -7.39 -21.03
C LEU A 43 -20.84 -7.61 -19.58
N LEU A 44 -19.50 -7.66 -19.40
CA LEU A 44 -18.85 -7.91 -18.10
C LEU A 44 -18.58 -6.61 -17.36
N ASP A 45 -19.63 -5.87 -17.08
CA ASP A 45 -19.60 -4.56 -16.42
C ASP A 45 -20.00 -4.63 -14.91
N GLY A 46 -20.31 -5.84 -14.41
CA GLY A 46 -20.77 -6.07 -13.04
C GLY A 46 -22.25 -5.76 -12.81
N SER A 47 -22.99 -5.29 -13.82
CA SER A 47 -24.44 -5.04 -13.73
C SER A 47 -25.26 -6.34 -13.76
N ARG A 48 -24.71 -7.38 -14.39
CA ARG A 48 -25.35 -8.66 -14.67
C ARG A 48 -24.72 -9.80 -13.90
N ASP A 49 -25.53 -10.73 -13.45
CA ASP A 49 -25.01 -11.99 -12.97
C ASP A 49 -24.63 -12.92 -14.15
N TRP A 50 -24.09 -14.11 -13.82
CA TRP A 50 -23.62 -15.05 -14.83
C TRP A 50 -24.73 -15.51 -15.80
N ALA A 51 -25.94 -15.78 -15.30
CA ALA A 51 -27.07 -16.20 -16.10
C ALA A 51 -27.59 -15.05 -16.98
N GLU A 52 -27.63 -13.85 -16.43
CA GLU A 52 -28.01 -12.62 -17.14
C GLU A 52 -27.02 -12.27 -18.25
N VAL A 53 -25.70 -12.48 -18.03
CA VAL A 53 -24.67 -12.31 -19.09
C VAL A 53 -24.93 -13.29 -20.24
N VAL A 54 -25.21 -14.56 -19.93
CA VAL A 54 -25.50 -15.58 -20.96
C VAL A 54 -26.78 -15.23 -21.73
N ALA A 55 -27.82 -14.78 -21.04
CA ALA A 55 -29.09 -14.38 -21.66
C ALA A 55 -28.87 -13.17 -22.59
N ALA A 56 -28.25 -12.11 -22.12
CA ALA A 56 -27.97 -10.90 -22.89
C ALA A 56 -27.10 -11.18 -24.14
N ALA A 57 -26.13 -12.08 -23.99
CA ALA A 57 -25.30 -12.50 -25.13
C ALA A 57 -26.10 -13.28 -26.17
N LYS A 58 -27.01 -14.17 -25.73
CA LYS A 58 -27.93 -14.91 -26.61
C LYS A 58 -28.84 -13.95 -27.38
N ASP A 59 -29.42 -12.96 -26.71
CA ASP A 59 -30.27 -11.92 -27.34
C ASP A 59 -29.48 -11.09 -28.35
N ALA A 60 -28.16 -10.92 -28.12
CA ALA A 60 -27.24 -10.30 -29.08
C ALA A 60 -26.80 -11.24 -30.22
N GLY A 61 -27.34 -12.46 -30.32
CA GLY A 61 -27.01 -13.43 -31.38
C GLY A 61 -25.70 -14.19 -31.16
N ILE A 62 -25.13 -14.17 -29.94
CA ILE A 62 -23.90 -14.88 -29.62
C ILE A 62 -24.24 -16.29 -29.09
N SER A 63 -23.55 -17.31 -29.61
CA SER A 63 -23.81 -18.69 -29.16
C SER A 63 -23.44 -18.87 -27.68
N VAL A 64 -24.27 -19.61 -26.93
CA VAL A 64 -24.01 -19.95 -25.52
C VAL A 64 -22.64 -20.62 -25.35
N LYS A 65 -22.25 -21.46 -26.30
CA LYS A 65 -20.93 -22.13 -26.31
C LYS A 65 -19.79 -21.12 -26.36
N THR A 66 -19.91 -20.08 -27.19
CA THR A 66 -18.90 -18.99 -27.28
C THR A 66 -18.80 -18.25 -25.93
N VAL A 67 -19.96 -17.89 -25.36
CA VAL A 67 -19.99 -17.19 -24.06
C VAL A 67 -19.31 -18.01 -22.97
N GLN A 68 -19.70 -19.29 -22.84
CA GLN A 68 -19.12 -20.19 -21.84
C GLN A 68 -17.61 -20.37 -22.02
N ARG A 69 -17.14 -20.46 -23.27
CA ARG A 69 -15.72 -20.58 -23.58
C ARG A 69 -14.96 -19.31 -23.21
N VAL A 70 -15.45 -18.13 -23.58
CA VAL A 70 -14.85 -16.84 -23.21
C VAL A 70 -14.77 -16.68 -21.71
N LEU A 71 -15.90 -16.86 -21.02
CA LEU A 71 -15.98 -16.74 -19.56
C LEU A 71 -15.06 -17.76 -18.86
N GLY A 72 -15.04 -19.01 -19.33
CA GLY A 72 -14.18 -20.06 -18.80
C GLY A 72 -12.68 -19.72 -18.92
N LEU A 73 -12.24 -19.22 -20.07
CA LEU A 73 -10.86 -18.81 -20.30
C LEU A 73 -10.48 -17.61 -19.43
N LEU A 74 -11.35 -16.60 -19.32
CA LEU A 74 -11.11 -15.43 -18.50
C LEU A 74 -11.09 -15.78 -16.99
N ALA A 75 -12.00 -16.65 -16.55
CA ALA A 75 -12.04 -17.13 -15.16
C ALA A 75 -10.79 -17.98 -14.84
N GLY A 76 -10.42 -18.92 -15.72
CA GLY A 76 -9.24 -19.75 -15.55
C GLY A 76 -7.92 -18.96 -15.51
N ALA A 77 -7.88 -17.84 -16.20
CA ALA A 77 -6.74 -16.93 -16.17
C ALA A 77 -6.80 -15.91 -15.03
N GLY A 78 -7.83 -15.96 -14.18
CA GLY A 78 -8.00 -15.00 -13.08
C GLY A 78 -8.24 -13.56 -13.56
N ALA A 79 -8.79 -13.39 -14.77
CA ALA A 79 -9.04 -12.09 -15.38
C ALA A 79 -10.38 -11.46 -14.95
N LEU A 80 -11.23 -12.21 -14.24
CA LEU A 80 -12.53 -11.76 -13.75
C LEU A 80 -12.49 -11.46 -12.26
N SER A 81 -13.30 -10.49 -11.86
CA SER A 81 -13.61 -10.18 -10.46
C SER A 81 -15.12 -10.19 -10.23
N ASP A 82 -15.50 -10.43 -8.99
CA ASP A 82 -16.84 -10.21 -8.46
C ASP A 82 -16.76 -8.99 -7.53
N LEU A 83 -17.21 -7.83 -7.98
CA LEU A 83 -17.13 -6.62 -7.18
C LEU A 83 -18.23 -6.63 -6.11
N PRO A 84 -17.89 -6.58 -4.82
CA PRO A 84 -18.87 -6.41 -3.76
C PRO A 84 -19.37 -4.95 -3.78
N LEU A 85 -20.42 -4.70 -4.55
CA LEU A 85 -21.03 -3.38 -4.71
C LEU A 85 -21.37 -2.72 -3.37
N ALA A 86 -21.75 -3.50 -2.36
CA ALA A 86 -22.04 -3.01 -1.02
C ALA A 86 -20.85 -2.28 -0.39
N THR A 87 -19.65 -2.85 -0.50
CA THR A 87 -18.41 -2.24 0.05
C THR A 87 -18.06 -0.93 -0.65
N LEU A 88 -18.24 -0.87 -1.97
CA LEU A 88 -17.96 0.33 -2.76
C LEU A 88 -19.03 1.41 -2.57
N ASN A 89 -20.29 1.02 -2.39
CA ASN A 89 -21.40 1.95 -2.20
C ASN A 89 -21.36 2.64 -0.82
N ALA A 90 -20.70 2.05 0.16
CA ALA A 90 -20.47 2.67 1.47
C ALA A 90 -19.43 3.81 1.43
N LEU A 91 -18.74 4.00 0.31
CA LEU A 91 -17.73 5.04 0.15
C LEU A 91 -18.29 6.27 -0.56
N THR A 92 -17.79 7.46 -0.17
CA THR A 92 -18.10 8.67 -0.92
C THR A 92 -17.59 8.56 -2.36
N PRO A 93 -18.19 9.25 -3.35
CA PRO A 93 -17.72 9.21 -4.74
C PRO A 93 -16.24 9.59 -4.87
N VAL A 94 -15.78 10.58 -4.10
CA VAL A 94 -14.37 11.04 -4.09
C VAL A 94 -13.44 9.95 -3.57
N THR A 95 -13.77 9.35 -2.41
CA THR A 95 -12.97 8.25 -1.84
C THR A 95 -12.96 7.05 -2.78
N ARG A 96 -14.11 6.70 -3.37
CA ARG A 96 -14.21 5.61 -4.34
C ARG A 96 -13.32 5.85 -5.56
N GLY A 97 -13.32 7.07 -6.11
CA GLY A 97 -12.46 7.44 -7.24
C GLY A 97 -10.98 7.34 -6.86
N ARG A 98 -10.59 7.88 -5.71
CA ARG A 98 -9.23 7.85 -5.20
C ARG A 98 -8.69 6.43 -5.03
N ILE A 99 -9.45 5.54 -4.40
CA ILE A 99 -8.99 4.17 -4.12
C ILE A 99 -9.25 3.19 -5.27
N GLY A 100 -9.91 3.59 -6.34
CA GLY A 100 -10.20 2.72 -7.48
C GLY A 100 -8.93 2.10 -8.09
N THR A 101 -7.88 2.89 -8.24
CA THR A 101 -6.57 2.44 -8.73
C THR A 101 -5.90 1.46 -7.76
N GLU A 102 -6.03 1.71 -6.45
CA GLU A 102 -5.50 0.83 -5.41
C GLU A 102 -6.20 -0.54 -5.45
N LEU A 103 -7.52 -0.56 -5.60
CA LEU A 103 -8.30 -1.79 -5.76
C LEU A 103 -7.88 -2.56 -7.00
N ALA A 104 -7.76 -1.88 -8.14
CA ALA A 104 -7.32 -2.48 -9.40
C ALA A 104 -5.93 -3.11 -9.26
N THR A 105 -4.98 -2.38 -8.66
CA THR A 105 -3.61 -2.85 -8.43
C THR A 105 -3.59 -4.05 -7.48
N ALA A 106 -4.31 -3.98 -6.36
CA ALA A 106 -4.40 -5.07 -5.39
C ALA A 106 -4.99 -6.33 -6.01
N SER A 107 -6.10 -6.21 -6.76
CA SER A 107 -6.73 -7.33 -7.45
C SER A 107 -5.81 -8.02 -8.44
N LEU A 108 -4.97 -7.26 -9.14
CA LEU A 108 -3.99 -7.82 -10.06
C LEU A 108 -2.77 -8.40 -9.33
N THR A 109 -2.31 -7.76 -8.27
CA THR A 109 -1.11 -8.19 -7.53
C THR A 109 -1.35 -9.48 -6.75
N TYR A 110 -2.48 -9.57 -6.06
CA TYR A 110 -2.80 -10.72 -5.19
C TYR A 110 -3.68 -11.78 -5.87
N GLY A 111 -4.17 -11.50 -7.07
CA GLY A 111 -5.00 -12.45 -7.82
C GLY A 111 -6.43 -12.59 -7.28
N ASP A 112 -6.84 -11.77 -6.32
CA ASP A 112 -8.14 -11.87 -5.68
C ASP A 112 -9.30 -11.72 -6.67
N SER A 113 -10.32 -12.56 -6.50
CA SER A 113 -11.53 -12.51 -7.33
C SER A 113 -12.54 -11.44 -6.87
N ASP A 114 -12.29 -10.77 -5.75
CA ASP A 114 -13.17 -9.76 -5.16
C ASP A 114 -12.83 -8.32 -5.57
N GLY A 115 -12.02 -8.15 -6.61
CA GLY A 115 -11.62 -6.83 -7.08
C GLY A 115 -10.74 -6.02 -6.12
N GLY A 116 -10.08 -6.69 -5.16
CA GLY A 116 -9.23 -6.06 -4.14
C GLY A 116 -9.98 -5.58 -2.89
N ALA A 117 -11.27 -5.90 -2.77
CA ALA A 117 -12.10 -5.41 -1.68
C ALA A 117 -11.62 -5.87 -0.30
N ARG A 118 -11.18 -7.12 -0.14
CA ARG A 118 -10.60 -7.64 1.12
C ARG A 118 -9.32 -6.90 1.49
N THR A 119 -8.46 -6.65 0.51
CA THR A 119 -7.23 -5.88 0.71
C THR A 119 -7.55 -4.48 1.21
N LEU A 120 -8.50 -3.79 0.56
CA LEU A 120 -8.94 -2.48 1.03
C LEU A 120 -9.53 -2.53 2.44
N ALA A 121 -10.39 -3.51 2.73
CA ALA A 121 -10.98 -3.65 4.07
C ALA A 121 -9.90 -3.81 5.16
N ARG A 122 -8.86 -4.60 4.91
CA ARG A 122 -7.70 -4.73 5.81
C ARG A 122 -6.97 -3.41 5.99
N ARG A 123 -6.67 -2.69 4.90
CA ARG A 123 -6.01 -1.38 4.97
C ARG A 123 -6.83 -0.37 5.76
N ARG A 124 -8.15 -0.33 5.58
CA ARG A 124 -9.05 0.59 6.29
C ARG A 124 -9.15 0.30 7.79
N LEU A 125 -8.94 -0.92 8.22
CA LEU A 125 -8.89 -1.31 9.62
C LEU A 125 -7.50 -1.15 10.24
N ALA A 126 -6.46 -1.02 9.42
CA ALA A 126 -5.09 -0.96 9.87
C ALA A 126 -4.74 0.39 10.48
N PHE A 127 -3.93 0.32 11.54
CA PHE A 127 -3.30 1.46 12.18
C PHE A 127 -1.79 1.40 12.00
N VAL A 128 -1.21 2.41 11.36
CA VAL A 128 0.23 2.58 11.21
C VAL A 128 0.69 3.81 11.98
N ARG A 129 1.72 3.65 12.80
CA ARG A 129 2.39 4.76 13.50
C ARG A 129 3.73 5.04 12.83
N VAL A 130 3.95 6.29 12.44
CA VAL A 130 5.22 6.76 11.86
C VAL A 130 5.94 7.58 12.92
N HIS A 131 7.17 7.21 13.22
CA HIS A 131 8.07 7.94 14.12
C HIS A 131 9.06 8.73 13.27
N GLY A 132 9.01 10.05 13.43
CA GLY A 132 9.69 11.03 12.59
C GLY A 132 8.80 11.58 11.48
N ALA A 133 8.73 12.90 11.36
CA ALA A 133 7.92 13.64 10.40
C ALA A 133 8.77 14.50 9.44
N GLY A 134 10.05 14.18 9.29
CA GLY A 134 10.91 14.78 8.29
C GLY A 134 10.51 14.34 6.87
N ARG A 135 11.36 14.62 5.86
CA ARG A 135 11.09 14.32 4.43
C ARG A 135 10.60 12.90 4.17
N ILE A 136 11.23 11.91 4.81
CA ILE A 136 10.87 10.49 4.61
C ILE A 136 9.56 10.20 5.32
N GLY A 137 9.44 10.54 6.61
CA GLY A 137 8.28 10.17 7.43
C GLY A 137 6.98 10.81 6.96
N ALA A 138 7.01 12.09 6.61
CA ALA A 138 5.87 12.79 6.05
C ALA A 138 5.42 12.18 4.71
N GLY A 139 6.40 11.80 3.87
CA GLY A 139 6.14 11.11 2.61
C GLY A 139 5.50 9.73 2.80
N VAL A 140 6.03 8.92 3.75
CA VAL A 140 5.46 7.61 4.10
C VAL A 140 4.02 7.76 4.58
N ALA A 141 3.77 8.70 5.50
CA ALA A 141 2.44 8.92 6.07
C ALA A 141 1.41 9.32 4.99
N GLY A 142 1.78 10.24 4.10
CA GLY A 142 0.94 10.67 2.98
C GLY A 142 0.63 9.54 2.00
N LEU A 143 1.63 8.72 1.65
CA LEU A 143 1.46 7.59 0.73
C LEU A 143 0.56 6.50 1.33
N LEU A 144 0.73 6.16 2.60
CA LEU A 144 -0.11 5.17 3.29
C LEU A 144 -1.57 5.65 3.39
N ALA A 145 -1.78 6.91 3.70
CA ALA A 145 -3.11 7.52 3.73
C ALA A 145 -3.77 7.48 2.34
N ALA A 146 -3.03 7.87 1.30
CA ALA A 146 -3.49 7.81 -0.08
C ALA A 146 -3.85 6.39 -0.51
N ALA A 147 -3.09 5.39 -0.08
CA ALA A 147 -3.31 3.98 -0.38
C ALA A 147 -4.45 3.32 0.42
N GLY A 148 -5.15 4.08 1.28
CA GLY A 148 -6.35 3.62 1.97
C GLY A 148 -6.13 3.01 3.35
N VAL A 149 -4.98 3.24 4.00
CA VAL A 149 -4.78 2.89 5.41
C VAL A 149 -5.71 3.76 6.26
N GLY A 150 -6.47 3.13 7.17
CA GLY A 150 -7.56 3.81 7.87
C GLY A 150 -7.10 4.73 9.00
N GLN A 151 -5.97 4.42 9.62
CA GLN A 151 -5.38 5.27 10.66
C GLN A 151 -3.87 5.39 10.46
N VAL A 152 -3.40 6.64 10.31
CA VAL A 152 -1.98 6.97 10.20
C VAL A 152 -1.66 8.08 11.18
N VAL A 153 -0.85 7.76 12.18
CA VAL A 153 -0.44 8.71 13.21
C VAL A 153 1.04 8.97 13.10
N CYS A 154 1.43 10.23 13.07
CA CYS A 154 2.82 10.62 13.11
C CYS A 154 3.21 11.10 14.51
N ARG A 155 4.32 10.59 15.06
CA ARG A 155 4.93 11.03 16.30
C ARG A 155 6.27 11.70 16.02
N ASP A 156 6.34 12.98 16.29
CA ASP A 156 7.53 13.81 16.13
C ASP A 156 7.43 15.00 17.08
N GLY A 157 8.50 15.31 17.80
CA GLY A 157 8.54 16.41 18.76
C GLY A 157 9.16 17.69 18.22
N GLY A 158 9.64 17.70 16.96
CA GLY A 158 10.36 18.85 16.40
C GLY A 158 9.50 19.80 15.57
N LEU A 159 10.07 20.94 15.26
CA LEU A 159 9.50 21.94 14.35
C LEU A 159 10.00 21.71 12.92
N ALA A 160 9.18 22.07 11.95
CA ALA A 160 9.55 21.98 10.53
C ALA A 160 10.58 23.05 10.16
N GLY A 161 11.71 22.61 9.64
CA GLY A 161 12.71 23.50 9.05
C GLY A 161 12.71 23.41 7.52
N PRO A 162 13.46 24.30 6.83
CA PRO A 162 13.60 24.26 5.37
C PRO A 162 14.06 22.92 4.82
N GLN A 163 14.88 22.19 5.59
CA GLN A 163 15.39 20.87 5.24
C GLN A 163 14.31 19.78 5.26
N ASP A 164 13.17 20.01 5.93
CA ASP A 164 12.08 19.04 6.02
C ASP A 164 11.09 19.15 4.84
N LEU A 165 11.21 20.22 4.05
CA LEU A 165 10.30 20.46 2.93
C LEU A 165 10.50 19.42 1.81
N SER A 166 9.39 18.88 1.30
CA SER A 166 9.42 17.95 0.18
C SER A 166 8.09 17.95 -0.58
N PRO A 167 8.10 17.63 -1.88
CA PRO A 167 6.87 17.62 -2.69
C PRO A 167 5.77 16.70 -2.18
N ALA A 168 6.15 15.58 -1.54
CA ALA A 168 5.22 14.59 -0.98
C ALA A 168 4.99 14.73 0.53
N GLY A 169 5.53 15.77 1.14
CA GLY A 169 5.49 15.97 2.59
C GLY A 169 5.14 17.41 2.98
N LEU A 170 5.94 17.96 3.90
CA LEU A 170 5.75 19.29 4.44
C LEU A 170 6.01 20.37 3.38
N GLY A 171 5.27 21.47 3.45
CA GLY A 171 5.39 22.63 2.56
C GLY A 171 5.79 23.91 3.30
N LEU A 172 5.92 25.02 2.56
CA LEU A 172 6.31 26.31 3.13
C LEU A 172 5.39 26.80 4.27
N ALA A 173 4.10 26.44 4.22
CA ALA A 173 3.14 26.81 5.27
C ALA A 173 3.34 26.05 6.59
N ASP A 174 4.22 25.06 6.60
CA ASP A 174 4.52 24.24 7.79
C ASP A 174 5.77 24.73 8.53
N LEU A 175 6.54 25.66 7.96
CA LEU A 175 7.77 26.16 8.57
C LEU A 175 7.51 26.72 9.97
N ASP A 176 8.42 26.39 10.89
CA ASP A 176 8.39 26.77 12.31
C ASP A 176 7.17 26.24 13.10
N LEU A 177 6.37 25.35 12.51
CA LEU A 177 5.26 24.66 13.17
C LEU A 177 5.65 23.20 13.53
N PRO A 178 4.93 22.57 14.46
CA PRO A 178 5.15 21.15 14.77
C PRO A 178 5.04 20.27 13.50
N ARG A 179 6.07 19.49 13.21
CA ARG A 179 6.10 18.62 12.03
C ARG A 179 4.95 17.62 12.01
N ALA A 180 4.57 17.07 13.18
CA ALA A 180 3.44 16.17 13.28
C ALA A 180 2.13 16.80 12.78
N ASP A 181 1.90 18.09 13.08
CA ASP A 181 0.72 18.82 12.61
C ASP A 181 0.78 19.06 11.10
N GLY A 182 1.98 19.29 10.55
CA GLY A 182 2.20 19.37 9.11
C GLY A 182 1.81 18.08 8.40
N VAL A 183 2.16 16.92 8.97
CA VAL A 183 1.74 15.61 8.44
C VAL A 183 0.23 15.44 8.47
N VAL A 184 -0.45 15.91 9.53
CA VAL A 184 -1.93 15.89 9.59
C VAL A 184 -2.51 16.70 8.41
N ARG A 185 -1.94 17.87 8.11
CA ARG A 185 -2.36 18.69 6.93
C ARG A 185 -2.12 17.97 5.61
N VAL A 186 -0.95 17.31 5.46
CA VAL A 186 -0.65 16.49 4.27
C VAL A 186 -1.69 15.39 4.07
N ILE A 187 -2.00 14.63 5.12
CA ILE A 187 -2.99 13.55 5.09
C ILE A 187 -4.38 14.12 4.76
N SER A 188 -4.81 15.15 5.47
CA SER A 188 -6.15 15.74 5.31
C SER A 188 -6.42 16.27 3.89
N ARG A 189 -5.38 16.78 3.22
CA ARG A 189 -5.47 17.25 1.82
C ARG A 189 -5.69 16.10 0.82
N ILE A 190 -5.14 14.91 1.09
CA ILE A 190 -5.15 13.78 0.16
C ILE A 190 -6.26 12.79 0.53
N ALA A 191 -6.44 12.52 1.81
CA ALA A 191 -7.31 11.48 2.33
C ALA A 191 -7.99 11.94 3.65
N PRO A 192 -8.97 12.85 3.57
CA PRO A 192 -9.62 13.45 4.76
C PRO A 192 -10.41 12.44 5.60
N ASP A 193 -10.65 11.24 5.08
CA ASP A 193 -11.33 10.12 5.75
C ASP A 193 -10.36 9.27 6.62
N VAL A 194 -9.06 9.54 6.60
CA VAL A 194 -8.05 8.84 7.40
C VAL A 194 -7.94 9.45 8.80
N GLN A 195 -7.93 8.60 9.81
CA GLN A 195 -7.76 9.04 11.20
C GLN A 195 -6.30 9.37 11.48
N THR A 196 -6.06 10.54 12.09
CA THR A 196 -4.72 11.03 12.44
C THR A 196 -4.52 11.23 13.93
N ALA A 197 -5.58 11.11 14.74
CA ALA A 197 -5.50 11.29 16.19
C ALA A 197 -4.86 10.07 16.86
N ASP A 198 -3.87 10.31 17.72
CA ASP A 198 -3.28 9.28 18.59
C ASP A 198 -4.14 9.12 19.86
N ARG A 199 -4.83 8.00 19.96
CA ARG A 199 -5.66 7.65 21.12
C ARG A 199 -4.97 6.70 22.09
N GLY A 200 -3.65 6.49 21.94
CA GLY A 200 -2.89 5.54 22.75
C GLY A 200 -3.08 4.08 22.32
N GLU A 201 -3.77 3.84 21.21
CA GLU A 201 -3.99 2.50 20.67
C GLU A 201 -2.68 1.87 20.19
N ARG A 202 -2.65 0.54 20.20
CA ARG A 202 -1.52 -0.22 19.69
C ARG A 202 -1.55 -0.24 18.15
N PRO A 203 -0.48 0.19 17.45
CA PRO A 203 -0.42 0.08 16.00
C PRO A 203 -0.22 -1.36 15.53
N ASP A 204 -0.70 -1.66 14.33
CA ASP A 204 -0.41 -2.93 13.65
C ASP A 204 1.04 -2.96 13.15
N LEU A 205 1.58 -1.79 12.77
CA LEU A 205 2.97 -1.62 12.38
C LEU A 205 3.46 -0.21 12.73
N ALA A 206 4.71 -0.11 13.19
CA ALA A 206 5.40 1.16 13.34
C ALA A 206 6.47 1.35 12.26
N VAL A 207 6.63 2.57 11.76
CA VAL A 207 7.75 2.94 10.86
C VAL A 207 8.67 3.88 11.61
N LEU A 208 9.95 3.54 11.68
CA LEU A 208 10.99 4.33 12.32
C LEU A 208 11.78 5.04 11.23
N THR A 209 11.65 6.36 11.09
CA THR A 209 12.31 7.13 10.02
C THR A 209 13.43 8.03 10.52
N GLU A 210 13.70 8.00 11.81
CA GLU A 210 14.82 8.70 12.41
C GLU A 210 15.93 7.70 12.77
N PRO A 211 17.18 7.99 12.41
CA PRO A 211 18.31 7.16 12.81
C PRO A 211 18.53 7.24 14.33
N GLY A 212 19.09 6.19 14.91
CA GLY A 212 19.57 6.24 16.29
C GLY A 212 18.52 6.12 17.39
N GLN A 213 17.39 5.44 17.16
CA GLN A 213 16.37 5.19 18.19
C GLN A 213 16.37 3.71 18.66
N PRO A 214 17.47 3.17 19.22
CA PRO A 214 17.55 1.77 19.64
C PRO A 214 16.57 1.44 20.77
N GLU A 215 16.31 2.37 21.69
CA GLU A 215 15.35 2.19 22.79
C GLU A 215 13.96 1.99 22.25
N GLN A 216 13.52 2.82 21.31
CA GLN A 216 12.19 2.74 20.72
C GLN A 216 11.99 1.43 19.94
N ALA A 217 12.98 1.00 19.17
CA ALA A 217 12.95 -0.29 18.50
C ALA A 217 12.89 -1.47 19.47
N ALA A 218 13.60 -1.37 20.61
CA ALA A 218 13.56 -2.35 21.68
C ALA A 218 12.19 -2.39 22.38
N GLU A 219 11.56 -1.22 22.59
CA GLU A 219 10.19 -1.13 23.14
C GLU A 219 9.16 -1.77 22.21
N LEU A 220 9.20 -1.47 20.91
CA LEU A 220 8.32 -2.08 19.92
C LEU A 220 8.51 -3.60 19.87
N THR A 221 9.76 -4.06 19.92
CA THR A 221 10.08 -5.50 19.98
C THR A 221 9.48 -6.17 21.22
N ARG A 222 9.66 -5.55 22.43
CA ARG A 222 9.09 -6.07 23.69
C ARG A 222 7.57 -6.06 23.68
N ALA A 223 6.97 -5.02 23.08
CA ALA A 223 5.52 -4.92 22.93
C ALA A 223 4.96 -5.86 21.85
N GLY A 224 5.82 -6.59 21.11
CA GLY A 224 5.39 -7.47 20.03
C GLY A 224 4.83 -6.72 18.80
N ILE A 225 5.20 -5.43 18.62
CA ILE A 225 4.73 -4.60 17.50
C ILE A 225 5.70 -4.75 16.33
N ALA A 226 5.16 -5.14 15.17
CA ALA A 226 5.94 -5.16 13.93
C ALA A 226 6.42 -3.75 13.59
N HIS A 227 7.67 -3.62 13.12
CA HIS A 227 8.19 -2.32 12.77
C HIS A 227 9.18 -2.36 11.62
N LEU A 228 9.18 -1.31 10.81
CA LEU A 228 10.08 -1.11 9.68
C LEU A 228 11.05 0.02 10.00
N ALA A 229 12.35 -0.26 9.95
CA ALA A 229 13.36 0.78 10.02
C ALA A 229 13.59 1.39 8.64
N VAL A 230 13.72 2.71 8.60
CA VAL A 230 14.03 3.47 7.37
C VAL A 230 15.02 4.56 7.75
N ALA A 231 16.14 4.63 7.07
CA ALA A 231 17.17 5.63 7.31
C ALA A 231 17.69 6.19 6.00
N GLY A 232 17.98 7.50 5.99
CA GLY A 232 18.66 8.15 4.88
C GLY A 232 19.75 9.05 5.44
N ALA A 233 21.01 8.77 5.13
CA ALA A 233 22.17 9.50 5.58
C ALA A 233 23.34 9.31 4.60
N GLU A 234 24.26 10.27 4.55
CA GLU A 234 25.49 10.19 3.74
C GLU A 234 25.26 9.88 2.25
N GLY A 235 24.14 10.36 1.68
CA GLY A 235 23.78 10.09 0.29
C GLY A 235 23.28 8.67 0.02
N VAL A 236 23.09 7.85 1.05
CA VAL A 236 22.59 6.48 0.99
C VAL A 236 21.28 6.38 1.77
N ALA A 237 20.38 5.54 1.31
CA ALA A 237 19.17 5.26 2.06
C ALA A 237 18.93 3.75 2.18
N VAL A 238 18.39 3.35 3.33
CA VAL A 238 18.13 1.95 3.66
C VAL A 238 16.67 1.82 4.09
N VAL A 239 15.95 0.88 3.47
CA VAL A 239 14.61 0.48 3.87
C VAL A 239 14.68 -0.95 4.41
N GLY A 240 14.45 -1.10 5.70
CA GLY A 240 14.56 -2.37 6.41
C GLY A 240 15.55 -2.31 7.59
N PRO A 241 15.50 -3.36 8.43
CA PRO A 241 14.66 -4.53 8.30
C PRO A 241 13.19 -4.27 8.65
N LEU A 242 12.29 -5.06 8.08
CA LEU A 242 10.95 -5.24 8.61
C LEU A 242 11.04 -6.27 9.76
N VAL A 243 11.02 -5.78 10.98
CA VAL A 243 11.08 -6.61 12.18
C VAL A 243 9.71 -7.18 12.50
N ARG A 244 9.65 -8.50 12.60
CA ARG A 244 8.49 -9.23 13.14
C ARG A 244 8.94 -9.85 14.46
N PRO A 245 8.55 -9.27 15.61
CA PRO A 245 8.99 -9.75 16.93
C PRO A 245 8.76 -11.25 17.10
N GLY A 246 9.81 -11.97 17.54
CA GLY A 246 9.80 -13.43 17.68
C GLY A 246 9.87 -14.22 16.37
N ARG A 247 9.95 -13.56 15.19
CA ARG A 247 9.97 -14.24 13.87
C ARG A 247 11.09 -13.81 12.96
N SER A 248 11.69 -12.66 13.18
CA SER A 248 12.82 -12.16 12.40
C SER A 248 13.88 -11.57 13.33
N ALA A 249 15.10 -11.39 12.80
CA ALA A 249 16.13 -10.60 13.48
C ALA A 249 15.60 -9.18 13.74
N CYS A 250 15.90 -8.65 14.92
CA CYS A 250 15.60 -7.26 15.28
C CYS A 250 16.80 -6.35 15.01
N LEU A 251 16.64 -5.04 15.19
CA LEU A 251 17.75 -4.08 14.99
C LEU A 251 18.93 -4.39 15.90
N ARG A 252 18.68 -4.80 17.15
CA ARG A 252 19.77 -5.22 18.06
C ARG A 252 20.55 -6.44 17.52
N CYS A 253 19.87 -7.39 16.88
CA CYS A 253 20.57 -8.53 16.26
C CYS A 253 21.51 -8.08 15.15
N LEU A 254 21.11 -7.06 14.36
CA LEU A 254 21.96 -6.47 13.33
C LEU A 254 23.16 -5.74 13.93
N ASP A 255 22.94 -4.99 15.01
CA ASP A 255 24.03 -4.26 15.68
C ASP A 255 25.03 -5.22 16.33
N LEU A 256 24.57 -6.33 16.90
CA LEU A 256 25.45 -7.40 17.39
C LEU A 256 26.30 -7.99 16.26
N ALA A 257 25.66 -8.33 15.12
CA ALA A 257 26.39 -8.86 13.97
C ALA A 257 27.39 -7.84 13.36
N ARG A 258 27.09 -6.54 13.45
CA ARG A 258 28.02 -5.47 13.07
C ARG A 258 29.19 -5.36 14.06
N SER A 259 28.90 -5.46 15.36
CA SER A 259 29.93 -5.42 16.41
C SER A 259 30.90 -6.59 16.34
N GLU A 260 30.44 -7.75 15.85
CA GLU A 260 31.34 -8.91 15.60
C GLU A 260 32.33 -8.63 14.46
N ARG A 261 31.95 -7.80 13.47
CA ARG A 261 32.78 -7.42 12.33
C ARG A 261 33.66 -6.19 12.62
N ASP A 262 33.11 -5.25 13.38
CA ASP A 262 33.74 -4.00 13.77
C ASP A 262 33.57 -3.77 15.28
N PRO A 263 34.58 -4.03 16.10
CA PRO A 263 34.51 -3.80 17.55
C PRO A 263 34.23 -2.36 17.96
N ALA A 264 34.43 -1.37 17.08
CA ALA A 264 34.15 0.02 17.35
C ALA A 264 32.64 0.36 17.13
N TRP A 265 31.87 -0.54 16.53
CA TRP A 265 30.45 -0.30 16.21
C TRP A 265 29.61 0.16 17.42
N PRO A 266 29.73 -0.42 18.64
CA PRO A 266 28.97 0.05 19.80
C PRO A 266 29.26 1.51 20.16
N LEU A 267 30.51 1.96 20.02
CA LEU A 267 30.88 3.35 20.26
C LEU A 267 30.33 4.29 19.20
N ILE A 268 30.36 3.87 17.93
CA ILE A 268 29.77 4.61 16.80
C ILE A 268 28.26 4.76 17.03
N LEU A 269 27.58 3.67 17.35
CA LEU A 269 26.13 3.67 17.58
C LEU A 269 25.72 4.58 18.74
N ALA A 270 26.50 4.58 19.84
CA ALA A 270 26.26 5.46 20.99
C ALA A 270 26.38 6.95 20.60
N GLN A 271 27.34 7.30 19.75
CA GLN A 271 27.49 8.68 19.25
C GLN A 271 26.35 9.08 18.31
N LEU A 272 25.91 8.18 17.43
CA LEU A 272 24.77 8.42 16.55
C LEU A 272 23.46 8.62 17.35
N ALA A 273 23.25 7.83 18.40
CA ALA A 273 22.09 7.96 19.28
C ALA A 273 22.10 9.25 20.11
N GLY A 274 23.30 9.73 20.50
CA GLY A 274 23.48 10.96 21.29
C GLY A 274 23.44 12.25 20.48
N ALA A 275 23.48 12.18 19.15
CA ALA A 275 23.62 13.36 18.31
C ALA A 275 22.35 14.27 18.28
N GLY A 276 21.22 13.82 18.84
CA GLY A 276 19.99 14.63 18.98
C GLY A 276 19.39 15.15 17.66
N ASP A 277 18.35 15.95 17.74
CA ASP A 277 17.67 16.57 16.58
C ASP A 277 18.55 17.55 15.78
N GLY A 278 19.70 17.99 16.34
CA GLY A 278 20.62 18.93 15.70
C GLY A 278 21.55 18.32 14.65
N ALA A 279 21.70 17.00 14.64
CA ALA A 279 22.61 16.29 13.73
C ALA A 279 21.84 15.62 12.57
N ARG A 280 20.83 16.30 12.05
CA ARG A 280 20.16 15.83 10.83
C ARG A 280 21.14 15.93 9.67
N ASP A 281 21.54 14.78 9.22
CA ASP A 281 22.34 14.67 8.01
C ASP A 281 21.55 15.25 6.82
N GLY A 282 21.98 16.42 6.35
CA GLY A 282 21.44 17.07 5.16
C GLY A 282 21.70 16.33 3.86
N SER A 283 22.32 15.15 3.91
CA SER A 283 22.75 14.37 2.76
C SER A 283 21.72 13.39 2.19
N CYS A 284 20.46 13.47 2.62
CA CYS A 284 19.33 12.79 1.98
C CYS A 284 18.55 13.79 1.13
N ASP A 285 18.85 13.85 -0.16
CA ASP A 285 18.18 14.76 -1.07
C ASP A 285 16.67 14.44 -1.27
N THR A 286 15.96 15.35 -1.91
CA THR A 286 14.50 15.25 -2.10
C THR A 286 14.10 14.00 -2.89
N VAL A 287 14.88 13.63 -3.91
CA VAL A 287 14.56 12.49 -4.79
C VAL A 287 14.82 11.17 -4.04
N LEU A 288 15.94 11.09 -3.34
CA LEU A 288 16.26 9.95 -2.50
C LEU A 288 15.23 9.75 -1.40
N ALA A 289 14.86 10.82 -0.68
CA ALA A 289 13.84 10.79 0.36
C ALA A 289 12.47 10.31 -0.18
N ALA A 290 12.05 10.81 -1.34
CA ALA A 290 10.80 10.40 -1.98
C ALA A 290 10.82 8.93 -2.41
N THR A 291 11.94 8.47 -2.98
CA THR A 291 12.12 7.06 -3.40
C THR A 291 12.05 6.13 -2.20
N VAL A 292 12.73 6.48 -1.11
CA VAL A 292 12.76 5.70 0.13
C VAL A 292 11.39 5.67 0.80
N ALA A 293 10.68 6.81 0.84
CA ALA A 293 9.34 6.87 1.37
C ALA A 293 8.38 5.96 0.58
N ALA A 294 8.47 5.96 -0.75
CA ALA A 294 7.69 5.08 -1.61
C ALA A 294 8.03 3.60 -1.37
N GLN A 295 9.32 3.25 -1.29
CA GLN A 295 9.76 1.89 -1.01
C GLN A 295 9.30 1.40 0.37
N ALA A 296 9.38 2.26 1.40
CA ALA A 296 8.88 1.96 2.74
C ALA A 296 7.36 1.72 2.72
N ALA A 297 6.59 2.60 2.05
CA ALA A 297 5.16 2.44 1.91
C ALA A 297 4.78 1.11 1.22
N VAL A 298 5.50 0.70 0.16
CA VAL A 298 5.29 -0.61 -0.49
C VAL A 298 5.49 -1.76 0.50
N GLN A 299 6.55 -1.74 1.32
CA GLN A 299 6.79 -2.80 2.32
C GLN A 299 5.70 -2.84 3.40
N VAL A 300 5.27 -1.66 3.89
CA VAL A 300 4.18 -1.56 4.87
C VAL A 300 2.88 -2.12 4.28
N LEU A 301 2.50 -1.69 3.07
CA LEU A 301 1.30 -2.18 2.40
C LEU A 301 1.36 -3.69 2.15
N ALA A 302 2.49 -4.22 1.68
CA ALA A 302 2.66 -5.66 1.50
C ALA A 302 2.48 -6.44 2.81
N PHE A 303 2.96 -5.90 3.94
CA PHE A 303 2.74 -6.48 5.26
C PHE A 303 1.26 -6.48 5.65
N LEU A 304 0.56 -5.35 5.48
CA LEU A 304 -0.86 -5.22 5.80
C LEU A 304 -1.74 -6.10 4.90
N ASP A 305 -1.44 -6.15 3.62
CA ASP A 305 -2.23 -6.85 2.60
C ASP A 305 -2.13 -8.37 2.71
N THR A 306 -0.95 -8.90 3.02
CA THR A 306 -0.72 -10.35 3.12
C THR A 306 -1.19 -10.97 4.44
N GLY A 307 -1.61 -10.14 5.37
CA GLY A 307 -2.34 -10.54 6.57
C GLY A 307 -1.49 -11.18 7.67
N ARG A 308 -1.28 -10.40 8.74
CA ARG A 308 -1.66 -10.74 10.11
C ARG A 308 -1.58 -9.48 10.96
N PRO A 309 -2.51 -8.55 10.81
CA PRO A 309 -2.77 -7.61 11.86
C PRO A 309 -3.35 -8.38 13.04
N GLY A 310 -3.00 -7.99 14.25
CA GLY A 310 -3.52 -8.59 15.47
C GLY A 310 -5.01 -8.30 15.75
N ARG A 311 -5.74 -7.73 14.81
CA ARG A 311 -7.21 -7.57 14.88
C ARG A 311 -7.86 -8.64 14.02
N ALA A 312 -8.47 -9.61 14.68
CA ALA A 312 -9.41 -10.52 14.02
C ALA A 312 -10.52 -9.67 13.37
N VAL A 313 -10.68 -9.81 12.07
CA VAL A 313 -11.95 -9.47 11.42
C VAL A 313 -12.94 -10.46 12.03
N SER A 314 -13.77 -10.03 12.98
CA SER A 314 -14.95 -10.79 13.35
C SER A 314 -15.79 -10.87 12.08
N ASP A 315 -15.90 -12.07 11.52
CA ASP A 315 -16.90 -12.38 10.51
C ASP A 315 -18.25 -12.09 11.16
N GLY A 316 -18.74 -10.88 10.92
CA GLY A 316 -20.12 -10.52 11.24
C GLY A 316 -21.02 -11.30 10.32
N ALA A 317 -21.79 -12.20 10.91
CA ALA A 317 -22.86 -12.94 10.31
C ALA A 317 -23.93 -12.02 9.71
#